data_7bfed430228500c5b4bc436d8303a267
#
_entry.id   7bfed430228500c5b4bc436d8303a267
#
_cell.length_a   1.000
_cell.length_b   1.000
_cell.length_c   1.000
_cell.angle_alpha   90.00
_cell.angle_beta   90.00
_cell.angle_gamma   90.00
#
_symmetry.space_group_name_H-M   'P 1'
#
loop_
_entity.id
_entity.type
_entity.pdbx_description
1 polymer ?
#
loop_
_entity_poly.entity_id
_entity_poly.type
_entity_poly.pdbx_seq_one_letter_code
_entity_poly.pdbx_strand_id
1 'polypeptide(L)'
;MVMDDYYFHDQKPELWAKINSLHLSYLEMEESPQKLDHKIKLDDCIKKFLCIAPHNQKFCFKETAEVLHRSASNKKDFSGYRAALGWNAIGMYAGNLISQPWRQEYRQIKMYSGFYKHEIEANLVGAEIMFEAMGYKHVGNGILVLEGPVCPDTVKYVSQDSLVAYVECQV
;
A
#
# COMPACT_ATOMS: atom_id res chain seq x y z
N MET A 1 -16.57 -5.28 -29.61
CA MET A 1 -15.56 -4.33 -29.19
C MET A 1 -16.11 -3.27 -28.27
N VAL A 2 -17.16 -2.56 -28.65
CA VAL A 2 -17.85 -1.64 -27.71
C VAL A 2 -18.46 -2.44 -26.54
N MET A 3 -18.92 -3.66 -26.76
CA MET A 3 -19.45 -4.52 -25.69
C MET A 3 -18.38 -4.97 -24.71
N ASP A 4 -17.15 -5.21 -25.21
CA ASP A 4 -16.06 -5.65 -24.32
C ASP A 4 -15.63 -4.54 -23.35
N ASP A 5 -15.52 -3.30 -23.86
CA ASP A 5 -15.20 -2.14 -23.02
C ASP A 5 -16.28 -1.92 -21.96
N TYR A 6 -17.55 -2.04 -22.34
CA TYR A 6 -18.67 -1.90 -21.43
C TYR A 6 -18.64 -2.98 -20.35
N TYR A 7 -18.36 -4.23 -20.74
CA TYR A 7 -18.28 -5.34 -19.80
C TYR A 7 -17.16 -5.15 -18.78
N PHE A 8 -15.97 -4.70 -19.21
CA PHE A 8 -14.86 -4.44 -18.30
C PHE A 8 -15.16 -3.29 -17.36
N HIS A 9 -15.84 -2.25 -17.84
CA HIS A 9 -16.26 -1.14 -16.99
C HIS A 9 -17.23 -1.59 -15.89
N ASP A 10 -18.12 -2.52 -16.18
CA ASP A 10 -19.05 -3.06 -15.20
C ASP A 10 -18.36 -3.91 -14.14
N GLN A 11 -17.37 -4.73 -14.53
CA GLN A 11 -16.64 -5.60 -13.60
C GLN A 11 -15.71 -4.82 -12.65
N LYS A 12 -15.11 -3.75 -13.13
CA LYS A 12 -14.13 -2.98 -12.39
C LYS A 12 -14.71 -2.39 -11.10
N PRO A 13 -15.86 -1.70 -11.11
CA PRO A 13 -16.45 -1.19 -9.86
C PRO A 13 -16.81 -2.29 -8.87
N GLU A 14 -17.29 -3.43 -9.34
CA GLU A 14 -17.62 -4.57 -8.48
C GLU A 14 -16.39 -5.14 -7.80
N LEU A 15 -15.31 -5.34 -8.56
CA LEU A 15 -14.04 -5.83 -8.01
C LEU A 15 -13.45 -4.85 -7.03
N TRP A 16 -13.49 -3.56 -7.33
CA TRP A 16 -13.00 -2.52 -6.42
C TRP A 16 -13.77 -2.52 -5.10
N ALA A 17 -15.10 -2.59 -5.17
CA ALA A 17 -15.95 -2.66 -3.99
C ALA A 17 -15.65 -3.91 -3.15
N LYS A 18 -15.41 -5.05 -3.82
CA LYS A 18 -15.06 -6.30 -3.15
C LYS A 18 -13.71 -6.20 -2.47
N ILE A 19 -12.71 -5.60 -3.12
CA ILE A 19 -11.38 -5.38 -2.54
C ILE A 19 -11.50 -4.51 -1.30
N ASN A 20 -12.24 -3.40 -1.37
CA ASN A 20 -12.45 -2.52 -0.23
C ASN A 20 -13.08 -3.27 0.95
N SER A 21 -14.10 -4.06 0.70
CA SER A 21 -14.79 -4.84 1.73
C SER A 21 -13.88 -5.90 2.35
N LEU A 22 -13.17 -6.66 1.53
CA LEU A 22 -12.24 -7.69 1.99
C LEU A 22 -11.07 -7.10 2.76
N HIS A 23 -10.54 -5.97 2.30
CA HIS A 23 -9.43 -5.30 2.96
C HIS A 23 -9.84 -4.80 4.34
N LEU A 24 -11.01 -4.17 4.44
CA LEU A 24 -11.53 -3.69 5.72
C LEU A 24 -11.73 -4.84 6.69
N SER A 25 -12.36 -5.93 6.24
CA SER A 25 -12.53 -7.14 7.06
C SER A 25 -11.21 -7.72 7.51
N TYR A 26 -10.22 -7.77 6.60
CA TYR A 26 -8.88 -8.27 6.93
C TYR A 26 -8.23 -7.46 8.04
N LEU A 27 -8.33 -6.13 7.98
CA LEU A 27 -7.74 -5.24 8.98
C LEU A 27 -8.37 -5.43 10.36
N GLU A 28 -9.65 -5.80 10.41
CA GLU A 28 -10.39 -5.99 11.66
C GLU A 28 -10.24 -7.38 12.25
N MET A 29 -9.72 -8.35 11.49
CA MET A 29 -9.58 -9.73 11.96
C MET A 29 -8.40 -9.90 12.90
N GLU A 30 -8.58 -10.76 13.90
CA GLU A 30 -7.49 -11.21 14.75
C GLU A 30 -6.61 -12.23 14.01
N GLU A 31 -5.34 -12.33 14.41
CA GLU A 31 -4.43 -13.31 13.85
C GLU A 31 -4.97 -14.73 14.02
N SER A 32 -5.17 -15.43 12.92
CA SER A 32 -5.79 -16.75 12.91
C SER A 32 -5.60 -17.39 11.53
N PRO A 33 -5.81 -18.73 11.42
CA PRO A 33 -5.83 -19.37 10.09
C PRO A 33 -6.89 -18.77 9.16
N GLN A 34 -8.02 -18.33 9.70
CA GLN A 34 -9.08 -17.69 8.91
C GLN A 34 -8.62 -16.37 8.30
N LYS A 35 -7.78 -15.63 9.03
CA LYS A 35 -7.22 -14.38 8.49
C LYS A 35 -6.31 -14.64 7.30
N LEU A 36 -5.53 -15.72 7.35
CA LEU A 36 -4.68 -16.11 6.23
C LEU A 36 -5.50 -16.48 5.00
N ASP A 37 -6.57 -17.26 5.18
CA ASP A 37 -7.49 -17.61 4.09
C ASP A 37 -8.15 -16.37 3.49
N HIS A 38 -8.52 -15.42 4.35
CA HIS A 38 -9.09 -14.15 3.92
C HIS A 38 -8.10 -13.34 3.09
N LYS A 39 -6.83 -13.34 3.48
CA LYS A 39 -5.75 -12.68 2.75
C LYS A 39 -5.60 -13.27 1.34
N ILE A 40 -5.69 -14.59 1.21
CA ILE A 40 -5.62 -15.26 -0.08
C ILE A 40 -6.76 -14.80 -1.00
N LYS A 41 -7.98 -14.72 -0.48
CA LYS A 41 -9.14 -14.23 -1.23
C LYS A 41 -8.96 -12.78 -1.67
N LEU A 42 -8.44 -11.96 -0.77
CA LEU A 42 -8.15 -10.55 -1.06
C LEU A 42 -7.11 -10.42 -2.16
N ASP A 43 -6.01 -11.17 -2.08
CA ASP A 43 -4.96 -11.16 -3.09
C ASP A 43 -5.49 -11.62 -4.45
N ASP A 44 -6.34 -12.65 -4.49
CA ASP A 44 -6.94 -13.11 -5.74
C ASP A 44 -7.85 -12.06 -6.38
N CYS A 45 -8.62 -11.34 -5.57
CA CYS A 45 -9.45 -10.24 -6.08
C CYS A 45 -8.59 -9.11 -6.64
N ILE A 46 -7.49 -8.78 -5.97
CA ILE A 46 -6.55 -7.77 -6.44
C ILE A 46 -5.94 -8.18 -7.77
N LYS A 47 -5.54 -9.44 -7.92
CA LYS A 47 -4.99 -9.95 -9.19
C LYS A 47 -5.98 -9.80 -10.34
N LYS A 48 -7.25 -10.13 -10.10
CA LYS A 48 -8.31 -9.94 -11.10
C LYS A 48 -8.49 -8.47 -11.46
N PHE A 49 -8.51 -7.60 -10.46
CA PHE A 49 -8.62 -6.15 -10.65
C PHE A 49 -7.45 -5.62 -11.50
N LEU A 50 -6.22 -6.04 -11.19
CA LEU A 50 -5.03 -5.60 -11.93
C LEU A 50 -5.06 -6.03 -13.39
N CYS A 51 -5.73 -7.15 -13.71
CA CYS A 51 -5.86 -7.61 -15.09
C CYS A 51 -6.76 -6.71 -15.92
N ILE A 52 -7.76 -6.07 -15.31
CA ILE A 52 -8.76 -5.28 -16.05
C ILE A 52 -8.62 -3.78 -15.87
N ALA A 53 -7.97 -3.32 -14.81
CA ALA A 53 -7.83 -1.89 -14.53
C ALA A 53 -6.81 -1.24 -15.46
N PRO A 54 -7.13 -0.08 -16.08
CA PRO A 54 -6.12 0.72 -16.76
C PRO A 54 -5.01 1.12 -15.78
N HIS A 55 -3.79 1.26 -16.30
CA HIS A 55 -2.61 1.52 -15.49
C HIS A 55 -2.78 2.74 -14.57
N ASN A 56 -3.45 3.79 -15.04
CA ASN A 56 -3.69 5.01 -14.29
C ASN A 56 -4.85 4.92 -13.29
N GLN A 57 -5.50 3.77 -13.17
CA GLN A 57 -6.65 3.57 -12.29
C GLN A 57 -6.45 2.43 -11.28
N LYS A 58 -5.21 1.93 -11.15
CA LYS A 58 -4.90 0.84 -10.23
C LYS A 58 -4.85 1.28 -8.77
N PHE A 59 -4.51 2.54 -8.52
CA PHE A 59 -4.22 3.04 -7.18
C PHE A 59 -5.12 4.21 -6.81
N CYS A 60 -5.37 4.38 -5.52
CA CYS A 60 -6.09 5.52 -4.97
C CYS A 60 -5.26 6.81 -5.07
N PHE A 61 -3.94 6.70 -4.88
CA PHE A 61 -3.01 7.83 -4.89
C PHE A 61 -2.08 7.75 -6.08
N LYS A 62 -1.89 8.90 -6.75
CA LYS A 62 -0.90 9.02 -7.83
C LYS A 62 0.52 8.77 -7.32
N GLU A 63 0.76 9.07 -6.05
CA GLU A 63 2.05 8.90 -5.39
C GLU A 63 2.48 7.43 -5.39
N THR A 64 1.54 6.50 -5.26
CA THR A 64 1.81 5.06 -5.29
C THR A 64 2.42 4.66 -6.63
N ALA A 65 1.80 5.08 -7.73
CA ALA A 65 2.31 4.80 -9.08
C ALA A 65 3.68 5.46 -9.29
N GLU A 66 3.86 6.66 -8.76
CA GLU A 66 5.13 7.39 -8.87
C GLU A 66 6.26 6.64 -8.17
N VAL A 67 6.05 6.15 -6.96
CA VAL A 67 7.06 5.38 -6.22
C VAL A 67 7.37 4.07 -6.94
N LEU A 68 6.37 3.37 -7.45
CA LEU A 68 6.58 2.15 -8.24
C LEU A 68 7.45 2.42 -9.47
N HIS A 69 7.10 3.45 -10.21
CA HIS A 69 7.81 3.80 -11.44
C HIS A 69 9.25 4.22 -11.16
N ARG A 70 9.46 5.08 -10.17
CA ARG A 70 10.79 5.53 -9.78
C ARG A 70 11.66 4.37 -9.31
N SER A 71 11.10 3.46 -8.55
CA SER A 71 11.84 2.30 -8.03
C SER A 71 12.29 1.40 -9.16
N ALA A 72 11.41 1.12 -10.13
CA ALA A 72 11.74 0.30 -11.28
C ALA A 72 12.80 0.96 -12.19
N SER A 73 12.73 2.29 -12.33
CA SER A 73 13.59 3.03 -13.27
C SER A 73 14.97 3.35 -12.70
N ASN A 74 15.07 3.58 -11.38
CA ASN A 74 16.26 4.15 -10.76
C ASN A 74 17.08 3.20 -9.91
N LYS A 75 16.57 2.02 -9.58
CA LYS A 75 17.36 1.02 -8.87
C LYS A 75 18.03 0.08 -9.86
N LYS A 76 19.36 -0.03 -9.78
CA LYS A 76 20.16 -0.91 -10.65
C LYS A 76 19.77 -2.37 -10.46
N ASP A 77 19.54 -2.75 -9.21
CA ASP A 77 19.20 -4.13 -8.83
C ASP A 77 17.71 -4.29 -8.56
N PHE A 78 16.85 -3.57 -9.31
CA PHE A 78 15.44 -3.66 -9.10
C PHE A 78 14.95 -5.09 -9.26
N SER A 79 14.16 -5.53 -8.30
CA SER A 79 13.53 -6.84 -8.27
C SER A 79 12.09 -6.66 -7.79
N GLY A 80 11.15 -7.27 -8.50
CA GLY A 80 9.74 -7.25 -8.07
C GLY A 80 9.58 -7.82 -6.67
N TYR A 81 10.33 -8.88 -6.35
CA TYR A 81 10.30 -9.49 -5.02
C TYR A 81 10.73 -8.49 -3.92
N ARG A 82 11.84 -7.78 -4.14
CA ARG A 82 12.33 -6.80 -3.17
C ARG A 82 11.40 -5.61 -3.04
N ALA A 83 10.89 -5.12 -4.17
CA ALA A 83 9.92 -4.02 -4.14
C ALA A 83 8.66 -4.42 -3.37
N ALA A 84 8.21 -5.67 -3.53
CA ALA A 84 7.06 -6.18 -2.78
C ALA A 84 7.32 -6.15 -1.27
N LEU A 85 8.53 -6.48 -0.82
CA LEU A 85 8.89 -6.38 0.60
C LEU A 85 8.77 -4.94 1.11
N GLY A 86 9.21 -3.96 0.31
CA GLY A 86 9.09 -2.55 0.65
C GLY A 86 7.64 -2.12 0.78
N TRP A 87 6.79 -2.53 -0.15
CA TRP A 87 5.36 -2.20 -0.09
C TRP A 87 4.67 -2.86 1.09
N ASN A 88 5.05 -4.10 1.40
CA ASN A 88 4.54 -4.77 2.61
C ASN A 88 4.90 -3.99 3.87
N ALA A 89 6.12 -3.46 3.94
CA ALA A 89 6.55 -2.66 5.08
C ALA A 89 5.75 -1.36 5.21
N ILE A 90 5.49 -0.66 4.09
CA ILE A 90 4.64 0.54 4.11
C ILE A 90 3.25 0.18 4.62
N GLY A 91 2.70 -0.94 4.17
CA GLY A 91 1.41 -1.44 4.64
C GLY A 91 1.40 -1.72 6.14
N MET A 92 2.50 -2.20 6.71
CA MET A 92 2.63 -2.41 8.15
C MET A 92 2.57 -1.10 8.93
N TYR A 93 3.27 -0.06 8.46
CA TYR A 93 3.19 1.25 9.09
C TYR A 93 1.77 1.81 9.05
N ALA A 94 1.10 1.71 7.91
CA ALA A 94 -0.27 2.17 7.76
C ALA A 94 -1.22 1.36 8.67
N GLY A 95 -1.05 0.04 8.71
CA GLY A 95 -1.86 -0.84 9.56
C GLY A 95 -1.74 -0.50 11.04
N ASN A 96 -0.54 -0.16 11.50
CA ASN A 96 -0.32 0.26 12.88
C ASN A 96 -1.09 1.54 13.21
N LEU A 97 -1.09 2.51 12.30
CA LEU A 97 -1.86 3.74 12.48
C LEU A 97 -3.37 3.51 12.46
N ILE A 98 -3.84 2.55 11.68
CA ILE A 98 -5.26 2.20 11.62
C ILE A 98 -5.70 1.58 12.94
N SER A 99 -4.92 0.61 13.44
CA SER A 99 -5.29 -0.16 14.63
C SER A 99 -5.06 0.60 15.93
N GLN A 100 -3.98 1.38 16.03
CA GLN A 100 -3.58 2.05 17.26
C GLN A 100 -3.07 3.48 16.98
N PRO A 101 -3.96 4.37 16.50
CA PRO A 101 -3.55 5.72 16.11
C PRO A 101 -3.08 6.59 17.28
N TRP A 102 -3.40 6.19 18.51
CA TRP A 102 -3.00 6.91 19.72
C TRP A 102 -1.55 6.65 20.14
N ARG A 103 -0.90 5.62 19.62
CA ARG A 103 0.46 5.28 20.03
C ARG A 103 1.48 6.24 19.42
N GLN A 104 2.29 6.86 20.27
CA GLN A 104 3.28 7.85 19.84
C GLN A 104 4.38 7.20 18.96
N GLU A 105 4.75 5.96 19.24
CA GLU A 105 5.76 5.25 18.46
C GLU A 105 5.33 5.04 17.00
N TYR A 106 4.03 5.03 16.71
CA TYR A 106 3.53 4.91 15.35
C TYR A 106 3.40 6.26 14.65
N ARG A 107 3.49 7.36 15.40
CA ARG A 107 3.42 8.71 14.87
C ARG A 107 4.79 9.29 14.50
N GLN A 108 5.84 8.53 14.75
CA GLN A 108 7.21 8.92 14.44
C GLN A 108 7.90 7.82 13.67
N ILE A 109 8.53 8.19 12.55
CA ILE A 109 9.31 7.25 11.73
C ILE A 109 10.74 7.71 11.70
N LYS A 110 11.64 6.86 12.18
CA LYS A 110 13.08 7.08 12.12
C LYS A 110 13.62 6.41 10.86
N MET A 111 13.86 7.20 9.82
CA MET A 111 14.32 6.68 8.53
C MET A 111 15.73 6.09 8.61
N TYR A 112 16.45 6.35 9.69
CA TYR A 112 17.76 5.76 9.95
C TYR A 112 17.67 4.43 10.70
N SER A 113 16.47 3.97 11.10
CA SER A 113 16.32 2.68 11.79
C SER A 113 16.68 1.53 10.86
N GLY A 114 17.08 0.41 11.45
CA GLY A 114 17.41 -0.80 10.70
C GLY A 114 16.24 -1.29 9.86
N PHE A 115 15.06 -1.31 10.44
CA PHE A 115 13.86 -1.77 9.72
C PHE A 115 13.60 -0.90 8.48
N TYR A 116 13.59 0.43 8.64
CA TYR A 116 13.32 1.33 7.51
C TYR A 116 14.39 1.17 6.43
N LYS A 117 15.67 1.14 6.81
CA LYS A 117 16.76 1.02 5.85
C LYS A 117 16.72 -0.29 5.06
N HIS A 118 16.48 -1.40 5.74
CA HIS A 118 16.50 -2.71 5.10
C HIS A 118 15.23 -3.03 4.33
N GLU A 119 14.07 -2.64 4.86
CA GLU A 119 12.80 -3.03 4.27
C GLU A 119 12.28 -2.02 3.26
N ILE A 120 12.53 -0.74 3.47
CA ILE A 120 11.96 0.33 2.64
C ILE A 120 13.01 0.98 1.75
N GLU A 121 14.02 1.60 2.34
CA GLU A 121 15.03 2.37 1.60
C GLU A 121 15.82 1.50 0.61
N ALA A 122 16.18 0.30 1.01
CA ALA A 122 16.92 -0.64 0.16
C ALA A 122 16.09 -1.14 -1.02
N ASN A 123 14.77 -1.14 -0.91
CA ASN A 123 13.87 -1.78 -1.87
C ASN A 123 13.07 -0.80 -2.75
N LEU A 124 12.87 0.42 -2.28
CA LEU A 124 12.04 1.42 -2.97
C LEU A 124 12.78 2.76 -3.07
N VAL A 125 12.40 3.56 -4.05
CA VAL A 125 12.90 4.93 -4.24
C VAL A 125 11.75 5.90 -3.98
N GLY A 126 11.99 6.88 -3.09
CA GLY A 126 11.02 7.93 -2.81
C GLY A 126 9.84 7.48 -1.96
N ALA A 127 9.98 6.41 -1.19
CA ALA A 127 8.91 5.86 -0.37
C ALA A 127 8.35 6.86 0.66
N GLU A 128 9.14 7.86 1.07
CA GLU A 128 8.70 8.90 2.00
C GLU A 128 7.49 9.67 1.48
N ILE A 129 7.26 9.71 0.17
CA ILE A 129 6.07 10.31 -0.42
C ILE A 129 4.79 9.64 0.09
N MET A 130 4.83 8.32 0.30
CA MET A 130 3.68 7.57 0.83
C MET A 130 3.40 7.95 2.28
N PHE A 131 4.45 8.17 3.07
CA PHE A 131 4.28 8.62 4.46
C PHE A 131 3.76 10.05 4.52
N GLU A 132 4.24 10.92 3.64
CA GLU A 132 3.71 12.29 3.53
C GLU A 132 2.23 12.28 3.16
N ALA A 133 1.80 11.35 2.30
CA ALA A 133 0.38 11.20 1.96
C ALA A 133 -0.48 10.83 3.16
N MET A 134 0.09 10.14 4.16
CA MET A 134 -0.61 9.81 5.41
C MET A 134 -0.62 10.96 6.42
N GLY A 135 0.15 12.02 6.17
CA GLY A 135 0.22 13.17 7.05
C GLY A 135 1.54 13.36 7.78
N TYR A 136 2.52 12.47 7.59
CA TYR A 136 3.85 12.65 8.17
C TYR A 136 4.58 13.82 7.55
N LYS A 137 5.40 14.50 8.35
CA LYS A 137 6.21 15.63 7.90
C LYS A 137 7.66 15.44 8.35
N HIS A 138 8.59 15.86 7.49
CA HIS A 138 10.00 15.88 7.85
C HIS A 138 10.27 16.93 8.92
N VAL A 139 10.90 16.52 10.01
CA VAL A 139 11.30 17.44 11.08
C VAL A 139 12.81 17.56 11.21
N GLY A 140 13.55 17.01 10.24
CA GLY A 140 15.02 17.00 10.24
C GLY A 140 15.59 15.74 10.85
N ASN A 141 16.89 15.52 10.66
CA ASN A 141 17.65 14.38 11.21
C ASN A 141 17.10 13.01 10.82
N GLY A 142 16.45 12.91 9.65
CA GLY A 142 15.89 11.64 9.17
C GLY A 142 14.66 11.18 9.91
N ILE A 143 13.91 12.10 10.50
CA ILE A 143 12.70 11.79 11.28
C ILE A 143 11.47 12.36 10.59
N LEU A 144 10.44 11.52 10.46
CA LEU A 144 9.11 11.90 10.01
C LEU A 144 8.17 11.86 11.21
N VAL A 145 7.35 12.89 11.38
CA VAL A 145 6.41 13.00 12.50
C VAL A 145 5.01 13.29 11.96
N LEU A 146 4.03 12.59 12.50
CA LEU A 146 2.62 12.84 12.22
C LEU A 146 2.02 13.60 13.39
N GLU A 147 1.75 14.89 13.17
CA GLU A 147 1.13 15.76 14.16
C GLU A 147 -0.37 15.89 13.87
N GLY A 148 -1.15 16.10 14.92
CA GLY A 148 -2.59 16.26 14.79
C GLY A 148 -3.34 14.94 14.62
N PRO A 149 -4.62 15.01 14.27
CA PRO A 149 -5.45 13.80 14.14
C PRO A 149 -5.08 13.00 12.91
N VAL A 150 -5.13 11.66 13.06
CA VAL A 150 -4.98 10.74 11.94
C VAL A 150 -6.28 10.74 11.13
N CYS A 151 -6.16 10.88 9.81
CA CYS A 151 -7.32 10.70 8.93
C CYS A 151 -7.46 9.20 8.61
N PRO A 152 -8.45 8.51 9.19
CA PRO A 152 -8.55 7.06 9.03
C PRO A 152 -8.71 6.62 7.59
N ASP A 153 -9.46 7.38 6.79
CA ASP A 153 -9.71 7.05 5.39
C ASP A 153 -8.43 7.14 4.56
N THR A 154 -7.64 8.19 4.76
CA THR A 154 -6.37 8.37 4.06
C THR A 154 -5.42 7.23 4.36
N VAL A 155 -5.25 6.88 5.63
CA VAL A 155 -4.35 5.79 6.04
C VAL A 155 -4.86 4.45 5.51
N LYS A 156 -6.17 4.23 5.55
CA LYS A 156 -6.78 3.01 5.01
C LYS A 156 -6.47 2.86 3.50
N TYR A 157 -6.59 3.94 2.74
CA TYR A 157 -6.32 3.90 1.30
C TYR A 157 -4.84 3.72 1.00
N VAL A 158 -3.94 4.27 1.81
CA VAL A 158 -2.50 3.99 1.68
C VAL A 158 -2.22 2.52 1.96
N SER A 159 -2.83 1.94 3.00
CA SER A 159 -2.72 0.51 3.29
C SER A 159 -3.18 -0.34 2.10
N GLN A 160 -4.32 0.02 1.52
CA GLN A 160 -4.88 -0.69 0.36
C GLN A 160 -3.98 -0.55 -0.87
N ASP A 161 -3.50 0.66 -1.16
CA ASP A 161 -2.57 0.90 -2.28
C ASP A 161 -1.28 0.11 -2.10
N SER A 162 -0.77 0.04 -0.88
CA SER A 162 0.44 -0.73 -0.57
C SER A 162 0.23 -2.20 -0.86
N LEU A 163 -0.94 -2.74 -0.54
CA LEU A 163 -1.27 -4.12 -0.83
C LEU A 163 -1.42 -4.37 -2.34
N VAL A 164 -2.08 -3.46 -3.06
CA VAL A 164 -2.21 -3.57 -4.52
C VAL A 164 -0.83 -3.51 -5.17
N ALA A 165 0.03 -2.58 -4.74
CA ALA A 165 1.39 -2.48 -5.23
C ALA A 165 2.21 -3.73 -4.92
N TYR A 166 2.05 -4.29 -3.73
CA TYR A 166 2.68 -5.55 -3.35
C TYR A 166 2.33 -6.67 -4.31
N VAL A 167 1.04 -6.82 -4.63
CA VAL A 167 0.58 -7.85 -5.58
C VAL A 167 1.09 -7.54 -6.99
N GLU A 168 1.05 -6.28 -7.41
CA GLU A 168 1.56 -5.86 -8.73
C GLU A 168 3.03 -6.25 -8.90
N CYS A 169 3.84 -6.09 -7.88
CA CYS A 169 5.27 -6.42 -7.93
C CYS A 169 5.53 -7.92 -8.03
N GLN A 170 4.57 -8.75 -7.64
CA GLN A 170 4.70 -10.21 -7.68
C GLN A 170 4.22 -10.84 -8.99
N VAL A 171 3.51 -10.08 -9.80
CA VAL A 171 2.92 -10.58 -11.05
C VAL A 171 3.83 -10.43 -12.26
#